data_f49a5c146ab1b146d3e98cbb2ad8395c
#
_entry.id   f49a5c146ab1b146d3e98cbb2ad8395c
#
_cell.length_a   1.000
_cell.length_b   1.000
_cell.length_c   1.000
_cell.angle_alpha   90.00
_cell.angle_beta   90.00
_cell.angle_gamma   90.00
#
_symmetry.space_group_name_H-M   'P 1'
#
loop_
_entity.id
_entity.type
_entity.pdbx_description
1 polymer ?
#
loop_
_entity_poly.entity_id
_entity_poly.type
_entity_poly.pdbx_seq_one_letter_code
_entity_poly.pdbx_strand_id
1 'polypeptide(L)'
;MIRRPPRSTPKPSSAASDVYKRQTMSKTIVKVVKSGNRYNAFDKDGVKYTGQITTGARKKAHKNGMALEQRINKSGNQYWWAVPMSEFEATETPTIDLSQVEIPTDHAEVLNFIHTSYDLKPKGLVMKELKWKYLVRSAVRGKNILMTGPAGCGKTMAAKSLVNSLDRPDFYFNLGATQDPRATLIGNVHFDKKKGTYFSESLFVKAIQTPNAVILLDELSRAHPDAWNILMTVLDQGQRYLRLDESNGQETINVADGVTFVATANIGNEYTSTRVMDKALMDRFITVEMDVLTDSEEAGLLQYMFPHVEPTLLENVSEITHTTRMEAKSDNGKLSTGVSTRTAVELAGLLYDGFGLDEAAEVTIYPQFSDDGGIDSERTFVKQLIQKYITDGSDENLFNEDEINESAN
;
A
#
# COMPACT_ATOMS: atom_id res chain seq x y z
N MET A 1 41.30 -1.62 3.02
CA MET A 1 41.03 -2.70 2.03
C MET A 1 39.59 -3.14 2.22
N ILE A 2 38.67 -2.60 1.46
CA ILE A 2 37.23 -2.92 1.54
C ILE A 2 36.98 -4.02 0.49
N ARG A 3 36.59 -5.19 0.94
CA ARG A 3 36.25 -6.33 0.05
C ARG A 3 34.96 -6.01 -0.69
N ARG A 4 34.99 -6.16 -2.01
CA ARG A 4 33.82 -6.04 -2.90
C ARG A 4 32.79 -7.10 -2.53
N PRO A 5 31.46 -6.77 -2.54
CA PRO A 5 30.41 -7.77 -2.37
C PRO A 5 30.38 -8.73 -3.59
N PRO A 6 29.92 -9.97 -3.41
CA PRO A 6 29.86 -10.96 -4.47
C PRO A 6 28.85 -10.59 -5.55
N ARG A 7 29.18 -10.93 -6.79
CA ARG A 7 28.41 -10.67 -8.01
C ARG A 7 27.11 -11.46 -8.03
N SER A 8 26.07 -10.76 -8.46
CA SER A 8 24.84 -11.23 -9.14
C SER A 8 24.05 -12.37 -8.48
N THR A 9 22.94 -11.98 -7.85
CA THR A 9 21.75 -12.84 -7.77
C THR A 9 21.29 -13.19 -9.19
N PRO A 10 20.96 -14.45 -9.49
CA PRO A 10 20.43 -14.83 -10.79
C PRO A 10 19.11 -14.08 -11.05
N LYS A 11 18.96 -13.50 -12.26
CA LYS A 11 17.68 -12.97 -12.73
C LYS A 11 16.61 -14.05 -12.56
N PRO A 12 15.42 -13.73 -12.01
CA PRO A 12 14.31 -14.66 -12.09
C PRO A 12 13.98 -14.85 -13.58
N SER A 13 14.25 -16.02 -14.08
CA SER A 13 13.98 -16.39 -15.46
C SER A 13 12.45 -16.37 -15.70
N SER A 14 12.04 -16.11 -16.95
CA SER A 14 10.67 -16.29 -17.43
C SER A 14 10.02 -17.63 -17.05
N ALA A 15 10.83 -18.60 -16.65
CA ALA A 15 10.41 -19.86 -16.06
C ALA A 15 9.62 -19.72 -14.74
N ALA A 16 9.84 -18.69 -13.94
CA ALA A 16 9.09 -18.49 -12.68
C ALA A 16 7.63 -18.11 -12.93
N SER A 17 7.33 -17.34 -13.98
CA SER A 17 5.94 -17.01 -14.34
C SER A 17 5.21 -18.19 -14.99
N ASP A 18 5.93 -19.05 -15.69
CA ASP A 18 5.37 -20.27 -16.26
C ASP A 18 5.12 -21.37 -15.22
N VAL A 19 5.93 -21.42 -14.17
CA VAL A 19 5.70 -22.33 -13.04
C VAL A 19 4.47 -21.92 -12.25
N TYR A 20 4.24 -20.61 -12.03
CA TYR A 20 3.07 -20.14 -11.29
C TYR A 20 1.75 -20.34 -12.06
N LYS A 21 1.77 -20.28 -13.40
CA LYS A 21 0.59 -20.60 -14.24
C LYS A 21 0.29 -22.08 -14.32
N ARG A 22 1.24 -22.96 -13.98
CA ARG A 22 1.06 -24.43 -14.00
C ARG A 22 0.55 -25.01 -12.69
N GLN A 23 0.54 -24.25 -11.59
CA GLN A 23 0.18 -24.76 -10.26
C GLN A 23 -1.32 -24.77 -9.90
N THR A 24 -2.23 -24.37 -10.82
CA THR A 24 -3.65 -24.20 -10.47
C THR A 24 -4.63 -25.19 -11.13
N MET A 25 -4.16 -26.24 -11.79
CA MET A 25 -5.03 -27.35 -12.18
C MET A 25 -4.32 -28.68 -11.93
N SER A 26 -4.83 -29.47 -11.00
CA SER A 26 -4.37 -30.86 -10.83
C SER A 26 -4.54 -31.60 -12.17
N LYS A 27 -3.44 -31.92 -12.83
CA LYS A 27 -3.45 -32.66 -14.08
C LYS A 27 -3.91 -34.08 -13.81
N THR A 28 -5.09 -34.46 -14.32
CA THR A 28 -5.53 -35.84 -14.25
C THR A 28 -4.77 -36.66 -15.27
N ILE A 29 -3.82 -37.48 -14.83
CA ILE A 29 -3.07 -38.44 -15.66
C ILE A 29 -3.46 -39.85 -15.20
N VAL A 30 -3.71 -40.73 -16.17
CA VAL A 30 -4.12 -42.12 -15.87
C VAL A 30 -3.25 -43.10 -16.66
N LYS A 31 -2.91 -44.20 -16.01
CA LYS A 31 -2.25 -45.38 -16.61
C LYS A 31 -3.30 -46.34 -17.13
N VAL A 32 -3.10 -46.89 -18.33
CA VAL A 32 -4.02 -47.85 -18.93
C VAL A 32 -3.48 -49.25 -18.77
N VAL A 33 -4.23 -50.13 -18.13
CA VAL A 33 -3.88 -51.55 -17.98
C VAL A 33 -4.90 -52.44 -18.67
N LYS A 34 -4.42 -53.43 -19.39
CA LYS A 34 -5.25 -54.45 -20.05
C LYS A 34 -5.61 -55.56 -19.07
N SER A 35 -6.89 -55.83 -18.88
CA SER A 35 -7.41 -56.94 -18.07
C SER A 35 -8.39 -57.73 -18.90
N GLY A 36 -7.96 -58.96 -19.33
CA GLY A 36 -8.72 -59.73 -20.28
C GLY A 36 -8.95 -58.99 -21.64
N ASN A 37 -10.18 -58.88 -22.07
CA ASN A 37 -10.55 -58.14 -23.29
C ASN A 37 -10.82 -56.65 -23.05
N ARG A 38 -10.62 -56.12 -21.83
CA ARG A 38 -10.93 -54.71 -21.49
C ARG A 38 -9.66 -53.92 -21.15
N TYR A 39 -9.70 -52.61 -21.45
CA TYR A 39 -8.66 -51.64 -21.12
C TYR A 39 -9.19 -50.75 -19.99
N ASN A 40 -8.66 -50.84 -18.79
CA ASN A 40 -9.02 -50.05 -17.64
C ASN A 40 -7.99 -48.92 -17.44
N ALA A 41 -8.45 -47.76 -17.05
CA ALA A 41 -7.60 -46.64 -16.66
C ALA A 41 -7.55 -46.54 -15.13
N PHE A 42 -6.37 -46.22 -14.61
CA PHE A 42 -6.12 -46.09 -13.16
C PHE A 42 -5.39 -44.75 -12.95
N ASP A 43 -5.73 -44.05 -11.89
CA ASP A 43 -4.99 -42.87 -11.42
C ASP A 43 -3.67 -43.28 -10.72
N LYS A 44 -2.96 -42.26 -10.20
CA LYS A 44 -1.68 -42.45 -9.52
C LYS A 44 -1.82 -43.27 -8.23
N ASP A 45 -2.97 -43.20 -7.59
CA ASP A 45 -3.26 -43.92 -6.33
C ASP A 45 -3.74 -45.36 -6.59
N GLY A 46 -3.75 -45.77 -7.85
CA GLY A 46 -4.20 -47.10 -8.26
C GLY A 46 -5.72 -47.25 -8.26
N VAL A 47 -6.47 -46.18 -8.10
CA VAL A 47 -7.93 -46.19 -8.14
C VAL A 47 -8.41 -46.19 -9.58
N LYS A 48 -9.41 -47.04 -9.87
CA LYS A 48 -9.96 -47.13 -11.22
C LYS A 48 -10.67 -45.84 -11.62
N TYR A 49 -10.18 -45.22 -12.69
CA TYR A 49 -10.76 -43.99 -13.25
C TYR A 49 -12.08 -44.30 -13.96
N THR A 50 -13.15 -43.68 -13.49
CA THR A 50 -14.52 -43.91 -13.98
C THR A 50 -14.97 -42.89 -15.03
N GLY A 51 -14.18 -41.84 -15.30
CA GLY A 51 -14.50 -40.79 -16.27
C GLY A 51 -14.47 -41.27 -17.73
N GLN A 52 -15.02 -40.46 -18.65
CA GLN A 52 -15.15 -40.78 -20.04
C GLN A 52 -13.79 -40.77 -20.77
N ILE A 53 -13.27 -41.95 -21.11
CA ILE A 53 -12.15 -42.17 -22.02
C ILE A 53 -12.58 -43.16 -23.07
N THR A 54 -12.44 -42.83 -24.36
CA THR A 54 -12.81 -43.72 -25.45
C THR A 54 -11.97 -45.00 -25.43
N THR A 55 -12.59 -46.14 -25.77
CA THR A 55 -11.89 -47.43 -25.86
C THR A 55 -10.70 -47.39 -26.81
N GLY A 56 -10.81 -46.62 -27.91
CA GLY A 56 -9.75 -46.42 -28.88
C GLY A 56 -8.54 -45.73 -28.30
N ALA A 57 -8.72 -44.66 -27.50
CA ALA A 57 -7.65 -43.95 -26.80
C ALA A 57 -6.94 -44.85 -25.78
N ARG A 58 -7.69 -45.61 -24.97
CA ARG A 58 -7.14 -46.56 -23.99
C ARG A 58 -6.30 -47.65 -24.72
N LYS A 59 -6.84 -48.24 -25.80
CA LYS A 59 -6.12 -49.26 -26.57
C LYS A 59 -4.82 -48.73 -27.18
N LYS A 60 -4.85 -47.53 -27.75
CA LYS A 60 -3.69 -46.87 -28.35
C LYS A 60 -2.61 -46.54 -27.31
N ALA A 61 -3.00 -45.95 -26.16
CA ALA A 61 -2.10 -45.62 -25.09
C ALA A 61 -1.42 -46.91 -24.54
N HIS A 62 -2.17 -47.94 -24.22
CA HIS A 62 -1.61 -49.21 -23.75
C HIS A 62 -0.63 -49.84 -24.78
N LYS A 63 -0.98 -49.88 -26.08
CA LYS A 63 -0.14 -50.46 -27.12
C LYS A 63 1.20 -49.73 -27.25
N ASN A 64 1.22 -48.42 -27.03
CA ASN A 64 2.40 -47.57 -27.15
C ASN A 64 3.15 -47.36 -25.85
N GLY A 65 2.76 -48.00 -24.75
CA GLY A 65 3.38 -47.81 -23.42
C GLY A 65 3.27 -46.39 -22.86
N MET A 66 2.15 -45.68 -23.19
CA MET A 66 1.93 -44.29 -22.81
C MET A 66 0.80 -44.17 -21.78
N ALA A 67 0.86 -43.11 -20.95
CA ALA A 67 -0.25 -42.67 -20.13
C ALA A 67 -1.17 -41.70 -20.89
N LEU A 68 -2.32 -41.38 -20.31
CA LEU A 68 -3.28 -40.42 -20.83
C LEU A 68 -3.45 -39.25 -19.89
N GLU A 69 -3.24 -38.04 -20.39
CA GLU A 69 -3.45 -36.78 -19.67
C GLU A 69 -4.75 -36.13 -20.16
N GLN A 70 -5.60 -35.69 -19.25
CA GLN A 70 -6.78 -34.90 -19.58
C GLN A 70 -6.39 -33.45 -19.86
N ARG A 71 -6.78 -32.92 -21.02
CA ARG A 71 -6.54 -31.54 -21.44
C ARG A 71 -7.83 -30.85 -21.86
N ILE A 72 -7.82 -29.53 -21.82
CA ILE A 72 -8.95 -28.70 -22.28
C ILE A 72 -8.47 -27.92 -23.52
N ASN A 73 -9.26 -27.95 -24.57
CA ASN A 73 -8.96 -27.19 -25.79
C ASN A 73 -9.36 -25.71 -25.65
N LYS A 74 -9.04 -24.88 -26.64
CA LYS A 74 -9.38 -23.45 -26.64
C LYS A 74 -10.89 -23.17 -26.60
N SER A 75 -11.70 -24.13 -26.92
CA SER A 75 -13.18 -24.07 -26.93
C SER A 75 -13.79 -24.61 -25.62
N GLY A 76 -12.98 -24.93 -24.60
CA GLY A 76 -13.45 -25.44 -23.33
C GLY A 76 -13.77 -26.95 -23.28
N ASN A 77 -13.59 -27.68 -24.39
CA ASN A 77 -13.88 -29.11 -24.46
C ASN A 77 -12.72 -29.95 -23.90
N GLN A 78 -13.03 -30.93 -23.07
CA GLN A 78 -12.05 -31.88 -22.52
C GLN A 78 -11.70 -32.96 -23.54
N TYR A 79 -10.41 -33.30 -23.65
CA TYR A 79 -9.91 -34.39 -24.45
C TYR A 79 -8.71 -35.06 -23.78
N TRP A 80 -8.40 -36.30 -24.23
CA TRP A 80 -7.31 -37.09 -23.68
C TRP A 80 -6.11 -37.07 -24.62
N TRP A 81 -4.94 -36.74 -24.11
CA TRP A 81 -3.68 -36.68 -24.83
C TRP A 81 -2.73 -37.75 -24.32
N ALA A 82 -2.05 -38.46 -25.23
CA ALA A 82 -1.05 -39.47 -24.86
C ALA A 82 0.25 -38.78 -24.40
N VAL A 83 0.73 -39.14 -23.24
CA VAL A 83 1.97 -38.62 -22.65
C VAL A 83 2.91 -39.77 -22.30
N PRO A 84 4.24 -39.56 -22.24
CA PRO A 84 5.19 -40.58 -21.81
C PRO A 84 4.81 -41.16 -20.45
N MET A 85 5.09 -42.44 -20.24
CA MET A 85 4.84 -43.11 -18.95
C MET A 85 5.62 -42.45 -17.79
N SER A 86 6.78 -41.85 -18.08
CA SER A 86 7.55 -41.07 -17.13
C SER A 86 6.78 -39.88 -16.53
N GLU A 87 5.82 -39.27 -17.25
CA GLU A 87 4.96 -38.23 -16.72
C GLU A 87 3.89 -38.78 -15.76
N PHE A 88 3.50 -40.04 -15.90
CA PHE A 88 2.65 -40.73 -14.93
C PHE A 88 3.44 -41.17 -13.70
N GLU A 89 4.65 -41.65 -13.92
CA GLU A 89 5.57 -42.09 -12.87
C GLU A 89 6.32 -40.95 -12.19
N ALA A 90 6.33 -39.75 -12.80
CA ALA A 90 6.80 -38.52 -12.18
C ALA A 90 5.92 -38.22 -10.96
N THR A 91 6.23 -38.89 -9.91
CA THR A 91 5.62 -38.77 -8.60
C THR A 91 6.08 -37.48 -7.98
N GLU A 92 5.13 -36.80 -7.35
CA GLU A 92 5.34 -35.77 -6.34
C GLU A 92 6.29 -34.64 -6.75
N THR A 93 5.73 -33.50 -6.95
CA THR A 93 6.47 -32.27 -6.62
C THR A 93 7.10 -32.57 -5.26
N PRO A 94 8.44 -32.59 -5.14
CA PRO A 94 9.04 -32.84 -3.84
C PRO A 94 8.46 -31.82 -2.90
N THR A 95 7.70 -32.26 -1.93
CA THR A 95 7.37 -31.48 -0.75
C THR A 95 8.71 -31.17 -0.12
N ILE A 96 9.25 -29.98 -0.42
CA ILE A 96 10.45 -29.50 0.24
C ILE A 96 10.07 -29.42 1.71
N ASP A 97 10.66 -30.31 2.50
CA ASP A 97 10.56 -30.22 3.95
C ASP A 97 11.28 -28.94 4.37
N LEU A 98 10.51 -27.89 4.57
CA LEU A 98 11.03 -26.57 4.93
C LEU A 98 11.74 -26.59 6.29
N SER A 99 11.52 -27.63 7.11
CA SER A 99 12.23 -27.80 8.39
C SER A 99 13.72 -28.15 8.21
N GLN A 100 14.11 -28.65 7.04
CA GLN A 100 15.49 -29.01 6.71
C GLN A 100 16.20 -28.02 5.79
N VAL A 101 15.52 -26.94 5.39
CA VAL A 101 16.15 -25.89 4.58
C VAL A 101 17.02 -25.02 5.49
N GLU A 102 18.33 -25.13 5.38
CA GLU A 102 19.24 -24.20 6.02
C GLU A 102 19.02 -22.79 5.43
N ILE A 103 18.62 -21.86 6.31
CA ILE A 103 18.48 -20.45 5.94
C ILE A 103 19.89 -19.86 5.89
N PRO A 104 20.36 -19.31 4.73
CA PRO A 104 21.65 -18.64 4.66
C PRO A 104 21.77 -17.54 5.73
N THR A 105 22.96 -17.36 6.29
CA THR A 105 23.21 -16.44 7.41
C THR A 105 22.76 -15.01 7.11
N ASP A 106 23.05 -14.53 5.90
CA ASP A 106 22.60 -13.22 5.41
C ASP A 106 21.07 -13.08 5.36
N HIS A 107 20.38 -14.16 4.98
CA HIS A 107 18.92 -14.20 5.01
C HIS A 107 18.36 -14.24 6.43
N ALA A 108 19.01 -14.95 7.34
CA ALA A 108 18.63 -15.00 8.76
C ALA A 108 18.77 -13.62 9.43
N GLU A 109 19.83 -12.87 9.12
CA GLU A 109 20.02 -11.49 9.59
C GLU A 109 18.90 -10.57 9.11
N VAL A 110 18.54 -10.65 7.83
CA VAL A 110 17.41 -9.86 7.27
C VAL A 110 16.08 -10.22 7.93
N LEU A 111 15.83 -11.51 8.18
CA LEU A 111 14.62 -11.94 8.89
C LEU A 111 14.58 -11.41 10.31
N ASN A 112 15.69 -11.51 11.05
CA ASN A 112 15.79 -10.98 12.40
C ASN A 112 15.55 -9.48 12.42
N PHE A 113 16.17 -8.72 11.51
CA PHE A 113 15.94 -7.28 11.39
C PHE A 113 14.46 -6.94 11.14
N ILE A 114 13.78 -7.65 10.23
CA ILE A 114 12.35 -7.44 9.97
C ILE A 114 11.51 -7.70 11.22
N HIS A 115 11.80 -8.80 11.94
CA HIS A 115 11.00 -9.19 13.10
C HIS A 115 11.20 -8.28 14.32
N THR A 116 12.39 -7.71 14.49
CA THR A 116 12.70 -6.76 15.57
C THR A 116 12.45 -5.30 15.19
N SER A 117 12.13 -5.02 13.93
CA SER A 117 12.01 -3.65 13.40
C SER A 117 10.92 -2.80 14.06
N TYR A 118 9.96 -3.40 14.78
CA TYR A 118 8.91 -2.64 15.47
C TYR A 118 9.47 -1.72 16.56
N ASP A 119 10.58 -2.10 17.16
CA ASP A 119 11.29 -1.28 18.15
C ASP A 119 11.91 -0.01 17.53
N LEU A 120 12.12 0.00 16.21
CA LEU A 120 12.62 1.17 15.48
C LEU A 120 11.51 2.16 15.10
N LYS A 121 10.24 1.78 15.27
CA LYS A 121 9.10 2.64 14.97
C LYS A 121 9.06 3.82 15.94
N PRO A 122 9.00 5.08 15.47
CA PRO A 122 8.86 6.23 16.36
C PRO A 122 7.61 6.14 17.22
N LYS A 123 7.70 6.55 18.48
CA LYS A 123 6.57 6.53 19.41
C LYS A 123 5.41 7.41 18.94
N GLY A 124 5.71 8.55 18.29
CA GLY A 124 4.70 9.43 17.72
C GLY A 124 4.00 8.90 16.44
N LEU A 125 4.40 7.74 15.93
CA LEU A 125 3.69 7.07 14.83
C LEU A 125 2.84 5.94 15.40
N VAL A 126 1.53 6.08 15.34
CA VAL A 126 0.61 5.00 15.71
C VAL A 126 0.36 4.12 14.49
N MET A 127 0.83 2.88 14.57
CA MET A 127 0.67 1.87 13.50
C MET A 127 0.76 0.48 14.10
N LYS A 128 -0.07 -0.45 13.62
CA LYS A 128 -0.04 -1.85 14.04
C LYS A 128 1.30 -2.51 13.68
N GLU A 129 1.81 -3.33 14.58
CA GLU A 129 3.11 -4.01 14.44
C GLU A 129 3.24 -4.75 13.09
N LEU A 130 2.22 -5.50 12.69
CA LEU A 130 2.23 -6.23 11.42
C LEU A 130 2.39 -5.28 10.22
N LYS A 131 1.69 -4.14 10.19
CA LYS A 131 1.78 -3.17 9.09
C LYS A 131 3.18 -2.54 9.03
N TRP A 132 3.76 -2.18 10.19
CA TRP A 132 5.11 -1.66 10.25
C TRP A 132 6.15 -2.68 9.77
N LYS A 133 6.12 -3.90 10.29
CA LYS A 133 7.02 -4.99 9.84
C LYS A 133 6.88 -5.27 8.35
N TYR A 134 5.67 -5.17 7.82
CA TYR A 134 5.43 -5.35 6.39
C TYR A 134 6.01 -4.21 5.53
N LEU A 135 5.95 -2.97 6.01
CA LEU A 135 6.63 -1.83 5.39
C LEU A 135 8.14 -2.03 5.36
N VAL A 136 8.74 -2.33 6.50
CA VAL A 136 10.20 -2.57 6.62
C VAL A 136 10.62 -3.73 5.73
N ARG A 137 9.91 -4.85 5.78
CA ARG A 137 10.16 -6.01 4.92
C ARG A 137 10.14 -5.63 3.43
N SER A 138 9.16 -4.83 3.04
CA SER A 138 9.00 -4.44 1.64
C SER A 138 10.15 -3.52 1.18
N ALA A 139 10.54 -2.56 2.01
CA ALA A 139 11.66 -1.67 1.72
C ALA A 139 13.01 -2.41 1.68
N VAL A 140 13.27 -3.32 2.63
CA VAL A 140 14.50 -4.12 2.66
C VAL A 140 14.61 -5.03 1.43
N ARG A 141 13.47 -5.52 0.93
CA ARG A 141 13.38 -6.36 -0.28
C ARG A 141 13.30 -5.56 -1.59
N GLY A 142 13.47 -4.25 -1.56
CA GLY A 142 13.44 -3.38 -2.75
C GLY A 142 12.07 -3.38 -3.46
N LYS A 143 10.97 -3.58 -2.71
CA LYS A 143 9.62 -3.56 -3.27
C LYS A 143 9.05 -2.14 -3.26
N ASN A 144 8.30 -1.80 -4.30
CA ASN A 144 7.56 -0.53 -4.33
C ASN A 144 6.36 -0.62 -3.41
N ILE A 145 6.11 0.42 -2.62
CA ILE A 145 5.08 0.47 -1.59
C ILE A 145 4.11 1.60 -1.91
N LEU A 146 2.81 1.31 -1.89
CA LEU A 146 1.75 2.31 -1.97
C LEU A 146 1.00 2.37 -0.64
N MET A 147 1.12 3.49 0.05
CA MET A 147 0.38 3.75 1.28
C MET A 147 -0.92 4.46 0.95
N THR A 148 -2.03 3.81 1.25
CA THR A 148 -3.39 4.33 0.98
C THR A 148 -4.11 4.64 2.30
N GLY A 149 -5.11 5.48 2.25
CA GLY A 149 -5.95 5.81 3.41
C GLY A 149 -6.45 7.25 3.41
N PRO A 150 -7.28 7.63 4.37
CA PRO A 150 -7.84 8.97 4.48
C PRO A 150 -6.79 10.07 4.63
N ALA A 151 -7.18 11.31 4.36
CA ALA A 151 -6.34 12.47 4.65
C ALA A 151 -6.04 12.56 6.15
N GLY A 152 -4.82 12.92 6.50
CA GLY A 152 -4.41 13.08 7.90
C GLY A 152 -4.18 11.81 8.70
N CYS A 153 -4.30 10.60 8.14
CA CYS A 153 -4.03 9.33 8.84
C CYS A 153 -2.52 8.98 8.98
N GLY A 154 -1.62 9.90 8.69
CA GLY A 154 -0.19 9.74 8.92
C GLY A 154 0.62 9.01 7.82
N LYS A 155 0.12 8.86 6.59
CA LYS A 155 0.82 8.20 5.47
C LYS A 155 2.23 8.75 5.22
N THR A 156 2.34 10.05 5.01
CA THR A 156 3.63 10.71 4.76
C THR A 156 4.55 10.62 5.98
N MET A 157 3.99 10.68 7.21
CA MET A 157 4.75 10.48 8.43
C MET A 157 5.30 9.06 8.52
N ALA A 158 4.49 8.04 8.23
CA ALA A 158 4.93 6.65 8.23
C ALA A 158 6.01 6.39 7.17
N ALA A 159 5.86 6.97 5.97
CA ALA A 159 6.87 6.89 4.91
C ALA A 159 8.21 7.51 5.35
N LYS A 160 8.20 8.70 5.93
CA LYS A 160 9.40 9.36 6.46
C LYS A 160 10.02 8.59 7.62
N SER A 161 9.19 8.04 8.51
CA SER A 161 9.65 7.22 9.63
C SER A 161 10.33 5.93 9.16
N LEU A 162 9.80 5.31 8.09
CA LEU A 162 10.43 4.15 7.45
C LEU A 162 11.82 4.49 6.92
N VAL A 163 11.96 5.61 6.21
CA VAL A 163 13.25 6.09 5.69
C VAL A 163 14.26 6.25 6.82
N ASN A 164 13.88 7.00 7.85
CA ASN A 164 14.75 7.26 9.01
C ASN A 164 15.19 5.96 9.72
N SER A 165 14.31 4.95 9.77
CA SER A 165 14.61 3.66 10.41
C SER A 165 15.57 2.79 9.60
N LEU A 166 15.71 3.05 8.29
CA LEU A 166 16.57 2.26 7.40
C LEU A 166 17.96 2.87 7.22
N ASP A 167 18.18 4.12 7.65
CA ASP A 167 19.43 4.87 7.46
C ASP A 167 19.93 4.83 6.01
N ARG A 168 19.05 5.14 5.06
CA ARG A 168 19.30 5.11 3.62
C ARG A 168 19.17 6.50 3.02
N PRO A 169 19.88 6.78 1.91
CA PRO A 169 19.64 8.01 1.14
C PRO A 169 18.18 8.14 0.77
N ASP A 170 17.57 9.31 0.99
CA ASP A 170 16.18 9.56 0.69
C ASP A 170 15.97 10.76 -0.22
N PHE A 171 14.87 10.68 -0.99
CA PHE A 171 14.45 11.76 -1.88
C PHE A 171 12.92 11.87 -1.80
N TYR A 172 12.44 13.11 -1.79
CA TYR A 172 11.02 13.42 -1.68
C TYR A 172 10.53 14.20 -2.91
N PHE A 173 9.42 13.71 -3.49
CA PHE A 173 8.75 14.34 -4.63
C PHE A 173 7.25 14.44 -4.34
N ASN A 174 6.72 15.66 -4.27
CA ASN A 174 5.28 15.89 -4.22
C ASN A 174 4.74 15.93 -5.66
N LEU A 175 4.13 14.83 -6.08
CA LEU A 175 3.59 14.70 -7.43
C LEU A 175 2.24 15.39 -7.59
N GLY A 176 1.50 15.59 -6.50
CA GLY A 176 0.22 16.31 -6.51
C GLY A 176 0.37 17.81 -6.79
N ALA A 177 1.51 18.40 -6.45
CA ALA A 177 1.81 19.81 -6.69
C ALA A 177 2.53 20.07 -8.03
N THR A 178 2.92 19.00 -8.75
CA THR A 178 3.71 19.11 -9.97
C THR A 178 2.84 19.45 -11.17
N GLN A 179 3.08 20.61 -11.81
CA GLN A 179 2.38 21.01 -13.03
C GLN A 179 3.06 20.46 -14.29
N ASP A 180 4.38 20.30 -14.27
CA ASP A 180 5.16 19.71 -15.37
C ASP A 180 5.87 18.44 -14.88
N PRO A 181 5.26 17.25 -15.13
CA PRO A 181 5.85 15.98 -14.75
C PRO A 181 7.16 15.67 -15.46
N ARG A 182 7.32 16.10 -16.72
CA ARG A 182 8.54 15.84 -17.47
C ARG A 182 9.72 16.62 -16.87
N ALA A 183 9.54 17.89 -16.60
CA ALA A 183 10.54 18.71 -15.93
C ALA A 183 10.97 18.13 -14.57
N THR A 184 10.00 17.64 -13.79
CA THR A 184 10.24 17.11 -12.44
C THR A 184 10.90 15.73 -12.46
N LEU A 185 10.49 14.84 -13.37
CA LEU A 185 10.94 13.44 -13.39
C LEU A 185 12.05 13.16 -14.40
N ILE A 186 12.14 13.92 -15.47
CA ILE A 186 13.15 13.73 -16.52
C ILE A 186 14.19 14.84 -16.46
N GLY A 187 13.77 16.08 -16.63
CA GLY A 187 14.64 17.25 -16.67
C GLY A 187 14.20 18.26 -17.70
N ASN A 188 15.02 19.29 -17.88
CA ASN A 188 14.71 20.40 -18.77
C ASN A 188 15.87 20.74 -19.71
N VAL A 189 15.52 21.26 -20.88
CA VAL A 189 16.45 21.86 -21.79
C VAL A 189 16.64 23.34 -21.46
N HIS A 190 17.86 23.73 -21.22
CA HIS A 190 18.24 25.12 -20.91
C HIS A 190 19.11 25.72 -22.02
N PHE A 191 19.03 27.02 -22.16
CA PHE A 191 19.93 27.78 -23.02
C PHE A 191 20.86 28.67 -22.19
N ASP A 192 22.15 28.50 -22.39
CA ASP A 192 23.18 29.37 -21.81
C ASP A 192 23.94 30.04 -22.93
N LYS A 193 24.25 31.35 -22.79
CA LYS A 193 24.94 32.13 -23.83
C LYS A 193 26.35 31.62 -24.18
N LYS A 194 27.00 30.89 -23.24
CA LYS A 194 28.34 30.35 -23.44
C LYS A 194 28.36 28.88 -23.83
N LYS A 195 27.39 28.10 -23.29
CA LYS A 195 27.31 26.65 -23.50
C LYS A 195 26.32 26.24 -24.61
N GLY A 196 25.53 27.19 -25.12
CA GLY A 196 24.44 26.86 -26.04
C GLY A 196 23.27 26.17 -25.35
N THR A 197 22.54 25.38 -26.11
CA THR A 197 21.43 24.57 -25.59
C THR A 197 21.97 23.29 -24.93
N TYR A 198 21.59 23.01 -23.70
CA TYR A 198 21.99 21.81 -22.98
C TYR A 198 20.82 21.25 -22.18
N PHE A 199 20.81 19.93 -22.01
CA PHE A 199 19.87 19.23 -21.17
C PHE A 199 20.37 19.16 -19.71
N SER A 200 19.50 19.42 -18.74
CA SER A 200 19.78 19.30 -17.32
C SER A 200 18.86 18.23 -16.73
N GLU A 201 19.45 17.17 -16.21
CA GLU A 201 18.74 16.10 -15.53
C GLU A 201 18.03 16.59 -14.27
N SER A 202 16.86 16.01 -13.99
CA SER A 202 16.11 16.29 -12.77
C SER A 202 16.77 15.66 -11.54
N LEU A 203 16.32 16.08 -10.35
CA LEU A 203 16.67 15.41 -9.10
C LEU A 203 16.20 13.95 -9.07
N PHE A 204 15.09 13.63 -9.73
CA PHE A 204 14.57 12.28 -9.81
C PHE A 204 15.50 11.33 -10.56
N VAL A 205 16.09 11.80 -11.66
CA VAL A 205 17.11 11.01 -12.40
C VAL A 205 18.29 10.66 -11.49
N LYS A 206 18.76 11.60 -10.68
CA LYS A 206 19.84 11.35 -9.69
C LYS A 206 19.37 10.39 -8.59
N ALA A 207 18.15 10.55 -8.12
CA ALA A 207 17.58 9.71 -7.07
C ALA A 207 17.52 8.23 -7.49
N ILE A 208 17.02 7.94 -8.71
CA ILE A 208 16.93 6.55 -9.20
C ILE A 208 18.30 5.91 -9.48
N GLN A 209 19.34 6.69 -9.67
CA GLN A 209 20.73 6.22 -9.85
C GLN A 209 21.47 6.03 -8.52
N THR A 210 20.91 6.49 -7.40
CA THR A 210 21.53 6.37 -6.08
C THR A 210 21.23 4.98 -5.49
N PRO A 211 22.25 4.11 -5.31
CA PRO A 211 22.02 2.76 -4.78
C PRO A 211 21.38 2.78 -3.38
N ASN A 212 20.45 1.88 -3.14
CA ASN A 212 19.70 1.75 -1.89
C ASN A 212 18.85 2.96 -1.49
N ALA A 213 18.63 3.92 -2.39
CA ALA A 213 17.80 5.08 -2.08
C ALA A 213 16.34 4.68 -1.81
N VAL A 214 15.70 5.43 -0.92
CA VAL A 214 14.26 5.40 -0.71
C VAL A 214 13.65 6.66 -1.32
N ILE A 215 12.79 6.48 -2.32
CA ILE A 215 12.19 7.58 -3.07
C ILE A 215 10.72 7.71 -2.69
N LEU A 216 10.38 8.82 -2.04
CA LEU A 216 9.01 9.14 -1.65
C LEU A 216 8.30 9.86 -2.79
N LEU A 217 7.19 9.28 -3.25
CA LEU A 217 6.28 9.83 -4.26
C LEU A 217 4.97 10.22 -3.57
N ASP A 218 4.90 11.44 -3.05
CA ASP A 218 3.75 11.90 -2.28
C ASP A 218 2.62 12.36 -3.19
N GLU A 219 1.38 12.13 -2.75
CA GLU A 219 0.14 12.49 -3.45
C GLU A 219 0.03 11.89 -4.87
N LEU A 220 0.45 10.64 -5.06
CA LEU A 220 0.46 9.97 -6.37
C LEU A 220 -0.93 9.95 -7.05
N SER A 221 -2.02 9.85 -6.29
CA SER A 221 -3.40 9.89 -6.81
C SER A 221 -3.80 11.26 -7.39
N ARG A 222 -3.08 12.33 -7.04
CA ARG A 222 -3.30 13.69 -7.57
C ARG A 222 -2.36 14.04 -8.72
N ALA A 223 -1.38 13.19 -8.98
CA ALA A 223 -0.39 13.40 -10.03
C ALA A 223 -1.03 13.50 -11.42
N HIS A 224 -0.37 14.25 -12.31
CA HIS A 224 -0.75 14.30 -13.70
C HIS A 224 -0.56 12.93 -14.37
N PRO A 225 -1.43 12.49 -15.30
CA PRO A 225 -1.30 11.18 -15.98
C PRO A 225 0.06 10.96 -16.66
N ASP A 226 0.71 12.01 -17.13
CA ASP A 226 2.05 11.91 -17.73
C ASP A 226 3.10 11.47 -16.71
N ALA A 227 2.97 11.85 -15.43
CA ALA A 227 3.81 11.33 -14.37
C ALA A 227 3.66 9.81 -14.22
N TRP A 228 2.41 9.32 -14.28
CA TRP A 228 2.15 7.88 -14.21
C TRP A 228 2.79 7.13 -15.37
N ASN A 229 2.67 7.67 -16.60
CA ASN A 229 3.27 7.08 -17.79
C ASN A 229 4.81 6.98 -17.68
N ILE A 230 5.45 8.03 -17.18
CA ILE A 230 6.90 8.05 -16.93
C ILE A 230 7.30 7.02 -15.87
N LEU A 231 6.51 6.90 -14.81
CA LEU A 231 6.77 5.97 -13.71
C LEU A 231 6.53 4.50 -14.06
N MET A 232 5.75 4.20 -15.09
CA MET A 232 5.40 2.81 -15.46
C MET A 232 6.63 1.91 -15.65
N THR A 233 7.65 2.37 -16.38
CA THR A 233 8.87 1.61 -16.64
C THR A 233 9.83 1.62 -15.45
N VAL A 234 9.87 2.72 -14.71
CA VAL A 234 10.70 2.89 -13.51
C VAL A 234 10.26 1.96 -12.38
N LEU A 235 8.94 1.80 -12.21
CA LEU A 235 8.35 0.98 -11.15
C LEU A 235 8.23 -0.51 -11.52
N ASP A 236 8.36 -0.85 -12.81
CA ASP A 236 8.24 -2.22 -13.28
C ASP A 236 9.45 -3.05 -12.82
N GLN A 237 9.21 -4.08 -12.00
CA GLN A 237 10.29 -4.90 -11.41
C GLN A 237 11.14 -5.65 -12.45
N GLY A 238 10.61 -5.87 -13.65
CA GLY A 238 11.32 -6.55 -14.74
C GLY A 238 12.13 -5.60 -15.62
N GLN A 239 11.84 -4.30 -15.59
CA GLN A 239 12.44 -3.31 -16.50
C GLN A 239 13.29 -2.29 -15.74
N ARG A 240 12.71 -1.56 -14.79
CA ARG A 240 13.39 -0.58 -13.92
C ARG A 240 14.31 0.38 -14.67
N TYR A 241 13.77 1.11 -15.65
CA TYR A 241 14.52 2.12 -16.39
C TYR A 241 13.70 3.40 -16.65
N LEU A 242 14.42 4.49 -16.92
CA LEU A 242 13.89 5.76 -17.40
C LEU A 242 14.61 6.14 -18.70
N ARG A 243 13.85 6.56 -19.72
CA ARG A 243 14.43 7.09 -20.96
C ARG A 243 14.51 8.61 -20.91
N LEU A 244 15.67 9.13 -21.30
CA LEU A 244 15.96 10.55 -21.46
C LEU A 244 15.95 10.89 -22.95
N ASP A 245 14.78 10.90 -23.58
CA ASP A 245 14.63 11.15 -25.03
C ASP A 245 15.06 12.58 -25.43
N GLU A 246 15.13 13.52 -24.48
CA GLU A 246 15.51 14.92 -24.68
C GLU A 246 17.02 15.14 -24.48
N SER A 247 17.75 14.17 -23.98
CA SER A 247 19.20 14.22 -23.91
C SER A 247 19.80 14.01 -25.31
N ASN A 248 20.95 14.65 -25.60
CA ASN A 248 21.61 14.54 -26.90
C ASN A 248 21.99 13.10 -27.29
N GLY A 249 21.99 12.17 -26.35
CA GLY A 249 22.35 10.75 -26.54
C GLY A 249 21.18 9.79 -26.48
N GLN A 250 19.93 10.24 -26.25
CA GLN A 250 18.77 9.38 -25.99
C GLN A 250 19.09 8.30 -24.94
N GLU A 251 19.63 8.71 -23.81
CA GLU A 251 20.13 7.82 -22.78
C GLU A 251 19.03 7.05 -22.06
N THR A 252 19.31 5.80 -21.74
CA THR A 252 18.47 4.98 -20.87
C THR A 252 19.14 4.84 -19.51
N ILE A 253 18.49 5.37 -18.50
CA ILE A 253 18.95 5.33 -17.11
C ILE A 253 18.30 4.16 -16.40
N ASN A 254 19.09 3.23 -15.91
CA ASN A 254 18.61 2.13 -15.11
C ASN A 254 18.47 2.55 -13.64
N VAL A 255 17.40 2.09 -13.00
CA VAL A 255 17.23 2.25 -11.54
C VAL A 255 18.29 1.42 -10.82
N ALA A 256 19.02 2.04 -9.92
CA ALA A 256 20.09 1.39 -9.17
C ALA A 256 19.57 0.28 -8.26
N ASP A 257 20.47 -0.63 -7.90
CA ASP A 257 20.15 -1.75 -7.02
C ASP A 257 19.71 -1.25 -5.62
N GLY A 258 18.72 -1.92 -5.05
CA GLY A 258 18.19 -1.64 -3.72
C GLY A 258 17.29 -0.40 -3.62
N VAL A 259 17.06 0.34 -4.71
CA VAL A 259 16.12 1.47 -4.73
C VAL A 259 14.71 1.00 -4.42
N THR A 260 14.06 1.67 -3.49
CA THR A 260 12.67 1.43 -3.07
C THR A 260 11.83 2.67 -3.29
N PHE A 261 10.69 2.52 -3.94
CA PHE A 261 9.70 3.60 -4.06
C PHE A 261 8.62 3.45 -3.01
N VAL A 262 8.33 4.55 -2.30
CA VAL A 262 7.23 4.64 -1.34
C VAL A 262 6.29 5.73 -1.82
N ALA A 263 5.13 5.35 -2.28
CA ALA A 263 4.11 6.29 -2.73
C ALA A 263 3.00 6.46 -1.70
N THR A 264 2.39 7.65 -1.65
CA THR A 264 1.18 7.88 -0.88
C THR A 264 0.02 8.24 -1.80
N ALA A 265 -1.17 7.79 -1.47
CA ALA A 265 -2.39 8.12 -2.19
C ALA A 265 -3.58 8.25 -1.25
N ASN A 266 -4.44 9.22 -1.53
CA ASN A 266 -5.77 9.28 -0.96
C ASN A 266 -6.70 8.50 -1.92
N ILE A 267 -7.37 7.48 -1.41
CA ILE A 267 -8.31 6.66 -2.19
C ILE A 267 -9.66 6.75 -1.50
N GLY A 268 -10.69 7.15 -2.25
CA GLY A 268 -12.06 7.30 -1.77
C GLY A 268 -12.82 8.27 -2.65
N ASN A 269 -14.14 8.10 -2.73
CA ASN A 269 -15.01 8.95 -3.55
C ASN A 269 -15.15 10.37 -2.97
N GLU A 270 -14.78 10.56 -1.71
CA GLU A 270 -14.78 11.83 -0.99
C GLU A 270 -13.69 12.81 -1.45
N TYR A 271 -12.69 12.33 -2.20
CA TYR A 271 -11.58 13.18 -2.66
C TYR A 271 -11.80 13.68 -4.08
N THR A 272 -12.41 14.85 -4.22
CA THR A 272 -12.75 15.45 -5.53
C THR A 272 -11.57 15.77 -6.44
N SER A 273 -10.36 15.90 -5.87
CA SER A 273 -9.12 16.19 -6.61
C SER A 273 -8.28 14.96 -6.90
N THR A 274 -8.72 13.77 -6.49
CA THR A 274 -8.01 12.52 -6.78
C THR A 274 -8.50 11.92 -8.09
N ARG A 275 -7.56 11.35 -8.85
CA ARG A 275 -7.87 10.61 -10.06
C ARG A 275 -7.95 9.13 -9.75
N VAL A 276 -8.79 8.42 -10.46
CA VAL A 276 -8.77 6.95 -10.41
C VAL A 276 -7.45 6.50 -11.01
N MET A 277 -6.59 5.93 -10.16
CA MET A 277 -5.29 5.43 -10.62
C MET A 277 -5.47 4.21 -11.51
N ASP A 278 -4.65 4.13 -12.56
CA ASP A 278 -4.61 2.97 -13.45
C ASP A 278 -4.27 1.71 -12.65
N LYS A 279 -5.03 0.64 -12.90
CA LYS A 279 -4.79 -0.65 -12.27
C LYS A 279 -3.40 -1.20 -12.58
N ALA A 280 -2.88 -0.96 -13.78
CA ALA A 280 -1.54 -1.37 -14.16
C ALA A 280 -0.45 -0.63 -13.35
N LEU A 281 -0.68 0.65 -12.99
CA LEU A 281 0.20 1.37 -12.09
C LEU A 281 0.12 0.80 -10.67
N MET A 282 -1.08 0.53 -10.17
CA MET A 282 -1.28 -0.04 -8.82
C MET A 282 -0.64 -1.42 -8.67
N ASP A 283 -0.69 -2.27 -9.70
CA ASP A 283 -0.09 -3.62 -9.69
C ASP A 283 1.45 -3.60 -9.53
N ARG A 284 2.09 -2.45 -9.72
CA ARG A 284 3.54 -2.26 -9.51
C ARG A 284 3.91 -1.97 -8.05
N PHE A 285 2.92 -1.84 -7.19
CA PHE A 285 3.09 -1.55 -5.78
C PHE A 285 2.56 -2.67 -4.90
N ILE A 286 3.15 -2.77 -3.72
CA ILE A 286 2.58 -3.47 -2.59
C ILE A 286 1.76 -2.45 -1.81
N THR A 287 0.46 -2.65 -1.68
CA THR A 287 -0.43 -1.71 -1.01
C THR A 287 -0.45 -1.95 0.50
N VAL A 288 -0.28 -0.87 1.26
CA VAL A 288 -0.45 -0.82 2.71
C VAL A 288 -1.51 0.21 3.05
N GLU A 289 -2.65 -0.27 3.51
CA GLU A 289 -3.74 0.59 3.92
C GLU A 289 -3.50 1.13 5.33
N MET A 290 -3.62 2.46 5.47
CA MET A 290 -3.54 3.18 6.74
C MET A 290 -4.95 3.43 7.24
N ASP A 291 -5.24 2.92 8.44
CA ASP A 291 -6.52 3.14 9.09
C ASP A 291 -6.56 4.53 9.76
N VAL A 292 -7.75 5.03 9.99
CA VAL A 292 -7.98 6.12 10.94
C VAL A 292 -7.76 5.57 12.34
N LEU A 293 -7.15 6.35 13.21
CA LEU A 293 -6.94 5.96 14.59
C LEU A 293 -8.28 5.76 15.32
N THR A 294 -8.33 4.79 16.19
CA THR A 294 -9.42 4.66 17.15
C THR A 294 -9.33 5.82 18.17
N ASP A 295 -10.39 6.06 18.92
CA ASP A 295 -10.42 7.05 19.99
C ASP A 295 -9.27 6.86 20.99
N SER A 296 -9.09 5.65 21.48
CA SER A 296 -8.02 5.30 22.43
C SER A 296 -6.61 5.42 21.84
N GLU A 297 -6.41 5.07 20.56
CA GLU A 297 -5.13 5.24 19.87
C GLU A 297 -4.81 6.73 19.67
N GLU A 298 -5.81 7.55 19.34
CA GLU A 298 -5.65 8.99 19.15
C GLU A 298 -5.40 9.68 20.49
N ALA A 299 -6.16 9.35 21.54
CA ALA A 299 -5.93 9.86 22.89
C ALA A 299 -4.51 9.56 23.36
N GLY A 300 -4.04 8.31 23.17
CA GLY A 300 -2.67 7.93 23.51
C GLY A 300 -1.60 8.69 22.73
N LEU A 301 -1.86 9.00 21.44
CA LEU A 301 -0.98 9.84 20.62
C LEU A 301 -0.93 11.26 21.17
N LEU A 302 -2.09 11.85 21.46
CA LEU A 302 -2.18 13.22 22.00
C LEU A 302 -1.49 13.34 23.37
N GLN A 303 -1.69 12.37 24.26
CA GLN A 303 -1.00 12.32 25.55
C GLN A 303 0.52 12.22 25.42
N TYR A 304 0.99 11.44 24.43
CA TYR A 304 2.42 11.36 24.14
C TYR A 304 2.99 12.69 23.63
N MET A 305 2.24 13.40 22.78
CA MET A 305 2.67 14.67 22.19
C MET A 305 2.55 15.85 23.18
N PHE A 306 1.54 15.84 24.02
CA PHE A 306 1.19 16.92 24.96
C PHE A 306 1.09 16.42 26.42
N PRO A 307 2.19 15.94 27.01
CA PRO A 307 2.15 15.27 28.32
C PRO A 307 1.78 16.17 29.49
N HIS A 308 1.70 17.49 29.29
CA HIS A 308 1.34 18.46 30.33
C HIS A 308 -0.11 18.93 30.23
N VAL A 309 -0.85 18.51 29.22
CA VAL A 309 -2.30 18.73 29.13
C VAL A 309 -3.00 17.66 29.96
N GLU A 310 -4.10 18.03 30.60
CA GLU A 310 -4.88 17.09 31.39
C GLU A 310 -5.37 15.92 30.51
N PRO A 311 -5.14 14.68 30.91
CA PRO A 311 -5.50 13.50 30.08
C PRO A 311 -6.96 13.46 29.66
N THR A 312 -7.88 13.87 30.57
CA THR A 312 -9.33 13.91 30.28
C THR A 312 -9.68 14.88 29.16
N LEU A 313 -9.01 16.02 29.05
CA LEU A 313 -9.21 16.95 27.93
C LEU A 313 -8.75 16.35 26.61
N LEU A 314 -7.64 15.62 26.60
CA LEU A 314 -7.14 14.94 25.39
C LEU A 314 -8.02 13.74 24.98
N GLU A 315 -8.60 13.04 25.95
CA GLU A 315 -9.62 12.00 25.71
C GLU A 315 -10.88 12.62 25.11
N ASN A 316 -11.35 13.76 25.62
CA ASN A 316 -12.49 14.48 25.06
C ASN A 316 -12.22 14.93 23.62
N VAL A 317 -11.04 15.46 23.30
CA VAL A 317 -10.63 15.79 21.93
C VAL A 317 -10.72 14.58 21.02
N SER A 318 -10.21 13.44 21.46
CA SER A 318 -10.25 12.20 20.69
C SER A 318 -11.67 11.70 20.49
N GLU A 319 -12.53 11.75 21.49
CA GLU A 319 -13.93 11.33 21.40
C GLU A 319 -14.74 12.25 20.46
N ILE A 320 -14.52 13.57 20.53
CA ILE A 320 -15.11 14.56 19.60
C ILE A 320 -14.73 14.21 18.16
N THR A 321 -13.45 14.04 17.89
CA THR A 321 -12.98 13.75 16.53
C THR A 321 -13.47 12.39 16.03
N HIS A 322 -13.46 11.37 16.89
CA HIS A 322 -14.00 10.06 16.57
C HIS A 322 -15.49 10.10 16.24
N THR A 323 -16.29 10.83 17.06
CA THR A 323 -17.73 10.99 16.84
C THR A 323 -18.02 11.67 15.50
N THR A 324 -17.27 12.73 15.14
CA THR A 324 -17.44 13.38 13.82
C THR A 324 -17.14 12.43 12.66
N ARG A 325 -16.14 11.54 12.80
CA ARG A 325 -15.79 10.53 11.78
C ARG A 325 -16.85 9.45 11.65
N MET A 326 -17.43 9.03 12.77
CA MET A 326 -18.53 8.04 12.76
C MET A 326 -19.78 8.62 12.13
N GLU A 327 -20.10 9.87 12.44
CA GLU A 327 -21.24 10.58 11.86
C GLU A 327 -21.06 10.75 10.34
N ALA A 328 -19.89 11.17 9.89
CA ALA A 328 -19.58 11.32 8.46
C ALA A 328 -19.61 9.99 7.66
N LYS A 329 -19.45 8.85 8.32
CA LYS A 329 -19.53 7.52 7.69
C LYS A 329 -20.94 6.91 7.73
N SER A 330 -21.85 7.49 8.49
CA SER A 330 -23.21 7.00 8.62
C SER A 330 -24.02 7.32 7.36
N ASP A 331 -24.81 6.39 6.85
CA ASP A 331 -25.69 6.60 5.68
C ASP A 331 -26.67 7.78 5.86
N ASN A 332 -27.07 8.07 7.10
CA ASN A 332 -27.93 9.18 7.48
C ASN A 332 -27.20 10.23 8.32
N GLY A 333 -25.88 10.28 8.21
CA GLY A 333 -25.06 11.20 8.98
C GLY A 333 -25.31 12.66 8.62
N LYS A 334 -25.18 13.53 9.62
CA LYS A 334 -25.34 14.98 9.46
C LYS A 334 -24.07 15.67 8.95
N LEU A 335 -22.94 14.96 8.94
CA LEU A 335 -21.67 15.53 8.53
C LEU A 335 -21.21 14.95 7.21
N SER A 336 -20.73 15.79 6.32
CA SER A 336 -20.14 15.39 5.03
C SER A 336 -18.71 14.88 5.18
N THR A 337 -18.01 15.30 6.24
CA THR A 337 -16.61 14.92 6.51
C THR A 337 -16.36 14.81 8.01
N GLY A 338 -15.40 13.97 8.38
CA GLY A 338 -14.94 13.81 9.77
C GLY A 338 -13.66 14.62 10.04
N VAL A 339 -13.47 15.04 11.28
CA VAL A 339 -12.27 15.74 11.73
C VAL A 339 -11.05 14.83 11.64
N SER A 340 -9.97 15.29 11.02
CA SER A 340 -8.74 14.51 10.86
C SER A 340 -7.91 14.48 12.14
N THR A 341 -7.04 13.45 12.29
CA THR A 341 -6.04 13.41 13.39
C THR A 341 -5.10 14.63 13.38
N ARG A 342 -4.84 15.22 12.20
CA ARG A 342 -4.04 16.45 12.12
C ARG A 342 -4.73 17.61 12.83
N THR A 343 -6.03 17.75 12.65
CA THR A 343 -6.84 18.75 13.36
C THR A 343 -6.91 18.45 14.86
N ALA A 344 -7.02 17.17 15.26
CA ALA A 344 -6.97 16.78 16.66
C ALA A 344 -5.65 17.21 17.34
N VAL A 345 -4.52 17.02 16.65
CA VAL A 345 -3.20 17.44 17.12
C VAL A 345 -3.11 18.97 17.26
N GLU A 346 -3.67 19.72 16.28
CA GLU A 346 -3.69 21.19 16.34
C GLU A 346 -4.55 21.70 17.49
N LEU A 347 -5.74 21.12 17.69
CA LEU A 347 -6.61 21.42 18.81
C LEU A 347 -5.90 21.18 20.16
N ALA A 348 -5.27 20.00 20.30
CA ALA A 348 -4.51 19.66 21.51
C ALA A 348 -3.31 20.60 21.75
N GLY A 349 -2.70 21.10 20.66
CA GLY A 349 -1.65 22.11 20.72
C GLY A 349 -2.16 23.44 21.33
N LEU A 350 -3.35 23.89 20.95
CA LEU A 350 -3.97 25.06 21.52
C LEU A 350 -4.32 24.88 23.01
N LEU A 351 -4.83 23.71 23.39
CA LEU A 351 -5.05 23.37 24.79
C LEU A 351 -3.72 23.39 25.60
N TYR A 352 -2.64 22.92 25.00
CA TYR A 352 -1.30 22.98 25.60
C TYR A 352 -0.83 24.44 25.80
N ASP A 353 -1.20 25.35 24.88
CA ASP A 353 -0.88 26.77 24.95
C ASP A 353 -1.84 27.55 25.88
N GLY A 354 -2.80 26.86 26.54
CA GLY A 354 -3.68 27.41 27.55
C GLY A 354 -5.00 27.98 27.05
N PHE A 355 -5.37 27.72 25.79
CA PHE A 355 -6.71 28.07 25.28
C PHE A 355 -7.77 27.10 25.82
N GLY A 356 -9.00 27.59 25.98
CA GLY A 356 -10.15 26.75 26.31
C GLY A 356 -10.54 25.84 25.14
N LEU A 357 -11.28 24.75 25.45
CA LEU A 357 -11.72 23.81 24.41
C LEU A 357 -12.62 24.46 23.38
N ASP A 358 -13.50 25.38 23.77
CA ASP A 358 -14.38 26.14 22.90
C ASP A 358 -13.59 27.11 22.01
N GLU A 359 -12.66 27.87 22.58
CA GLU A 359 -11.77 28.78 21.83
C GLU A 359 -10.93 28.03 20.80
N ALA A 360 -10.34 26.90 21.20
CA ALA A 360 -9.56 26.06 20.32
C ALA A 360 -10.41 25.46 19.18
N ALA A 361 -11.64 25.03 19.48
CA ALA A 361 -12.58 24.52 18.48
C ALA A 361 -13.07 25.58 17.50
N GLU A 362 -13.25 26.84 17.95
CA GLU A 362 -13.68 27.96 17.10
C GLU A 362 -12.71 28.16 15.93
N VAL A 363 -11.42 27.99 16.15
CA VAL A 363 -10.40 28.23 15.11
C VAL A 363 -9.96 26.97 14.36
N THR A 364 -10.13 25.77 14.94
CA THR A 364 -9.64 24.53 14.33
C THR A 364 -10.72 23.65 13.71
N ILE A 365 -11.85 23.49 14.39
CA ILE A 365 -12.90 22.53 14.00
C ILE A 365 -14.05 23.22 13.26
N TYR A 366 -14.68 24.25 13.85
CA TYR A 366 -15.88 24.85 13.27
C TYR A 366 -15.70 25.38 11.85
N PRO A 367 -14.57 25.97 11.43
CA PRO A 367 -14.39 26.43 10.07
C PRO A 367 -14.38 25.31 9.00
N GLN A 368 -14.23 24.05 9.40
CA GLN A 368 -14.23 22.91 8.48
C GLN A 368 -15.64 22.50 8.05
N PHE A 369 -16.68 22.99 8.73
CA PHE A 369 -18.07 22.60 8.52
C PHE A 369 -18.90 23.77 8.00
N SER A 370 -19.84 23.45 7.08
CA SER A 370 -20.75 24.45 6.52
C SER A 370 -21.71 24.98 7.58
N ASP A 371 -21.98 26.28 7.50
CA ASP A 371 -23.02 26.95 8.28
C ASP A 371 -24.35 27.04 7.52
N ASP A 372 -24.40 26.50 6.31
CA ASP A 372 -25.62 26.49 5.50
C ASP A 372 -26.66 25.57 6.15
N GLY A 373 -27.88 26.09 6.32
CA GLY A 373 -28.97 25.36 6.98
C GLY A 373 -29.28 25.87 8.40
N GLY A 374 -28.55 26.83 8.92
CA GLY A 374 -28.82 27.46 10.23
C GLY A 374 -28.78 26.47 11.38
N ILE A 375 -29.88 26.24 12.08
CA ILE A 375 -29.98 25.33 13.23
C ILE A 375 -29.64 23.86 12.84
N ASP A 376 -29.92 23.45 11.62
CA ASP A 376 -29.67 22.11 11.11
C ASP A 376 -28.35 22.02 10.35
N SER A 377 -27.48 23.02 10.40
CA SER A 377 -26.19 23.03 9.74
C SER A 377 -25.20 22.04 10.38
N GLU A 378 -24.24 21.57 9.59
CA GLU A 378 -23.14 20.73 10.07
C GLU A 378 -22.39 21.39 11.24
N ARG A 379 -22.13 22.71 11.11
CA ARG A 379 -21.44 23.49 12.14
C ARG A 379 -22.22 23.55 13.45
N THR A 380 -23.54 23.73 13.38
CA THR A 380 -24.39 23.71 14.57
C THR A 380 -24.37 22.36 15.26
N PHE A 381 -24.42 21.28 14.50
CA PHE A 381 -24.30 19.92 15.06
C PHE A 381 -22.96 19.74 15.80
N VAL A 382 -21.84 20.17 15.21
CA VAL A 382 -20.51 20.04 15.81
C VAL A 382 -20.38 20.94 17.05
N LYS A 383 -20.95 22.15 17.04
CA LYS A 383 -21.02 23.01 18.23
C LYS A 383 -21.74 22.33 19.37
N GLN A 384 -22.90 21.74 19.13
CA GLN A 384 -23.67 20.99 20.13
C GLN A 384 -22.91 19.77 20.66
N LEU A 385 -22.16 19.09 19.78
CA LEU A 385 -21.32 17.97 20.18
C LEU A 385 -20.23 18.42 21.17
N ILE A 386 -19.49 19.48 20.85
CA ILE A 386 -18.37 19.97 21.65
C ILE A 386 -18.88 20.56 22.97
N GLN A 387 -20.04 21.21 22.95
CA GLN A 387 -20.63 21.81 24.16
C GLN A 387 -20.89 20.79 25.28
N LYS A 388 -21.13 19.51 24.96
CA LYS A 388 -21.27 18.45 25.96
C LYS A 388 -20.04 18.27 26.82
N TYR A 389 -18.85 18.49 26.24
CA TYR A 389 -17.56 18.32 26.92
C TYR A 389 -17.08 19.58 27.64
N ILE A 390 -17.71 20.73 27.36
CA ILE A 390 -17.42 21.99 28.06
C ILE A 390 -18.22 22.07 29.34
N THR A 391 -19.48 21.59 29.36
CA THR A 391 -20.42 21.69 30.48
C THR A 391 -20.14 20.74 31.63
N ASP A 392 -19.37 19.66 31.44
CA ASP A 392 -19.01 18.75 32.53
C ASP A 392 -17.96 19.32 33.50
N GLY A 393 -17.43 20.53 33.25
CA GLY A 393 -16.39 21.18 34.08
C GLY A 393 -16.79 22.47 34.75
N SER A 394 -17.91 23.08 34.46
CA SER A 394 -18.36 24.31 35.14
C SER A 394 -19.89 24.32 35.29
N ASP A 395 -20.34 24.40 36.55
CA ASP A 395 -21.75 24.65 36.95
C ASP A 395 -22.23 26.08 36.58
N GLU A 396 -21.66 26.72 35.58
CA GLU A 396 -22.18 27.97 35.05
C GLU A 396 -23.22 27.67 33.96
N ASN A 397 -24.50 27.71 34.38
CA ASN A 397 -25.65 27.74 33.49
C ASN A 397 -25.47 28.86 32.48
N LEU A 398 -25.12 28.51 31.22
CA LEU A 398 -25.07 29.44 30.09
C LEU A 398 -26.44 29.99 29.66
N PHE A 399 -27.53 29.55 30.30
CA PHE A 399 -28.87 30.08 30.22
C PHE A 399 -29.25 30.60 31.59
N ASN A 400 -28.81 31.81 31.92
CA ASN A 400 -29.45 32.58 32.96
C ASN A 400 -30.86 32.90 32.49
N GLU A 401 -31.86 32.19 33.02
CA GLU A 401 -33.28 32.46 32.80
C GLU A 401 -33.68 33.90 33.19
N ASP A 402 -32.82 34.63 33.90
CA ASP A 402 -33.03 36.00 34.32
C ASP A 402 -32.82 37.04 33.19
N GLU A 403 -32.01 36.78 32.17
CA GLU A 403 -31.85 37.70 31.02
C GLU A 403 -32.98 37.61 29.99
N ILE A 404 -33.77 36.56 29.98
CA ILE A 404 -34.94 36.43 29.07
C ILE A 404 -36.11 37.24 29.57
N ASN A 405 -36.22 37.52 30.87
CA ASN A 405 -37.33 38.28 31.46
C ASN A 405 -37.13 39.80 31.46
N GLU A 406 -35.94 40.32 31.27
CA GLU A 406 -35.70 41.78 31.17
C GLU A 406 -35.89 42.34 29.76
N SER A 407 -35.98 41.53 28.72
CA SER A 407 -36.25 41.99 27.34
C SER A 407 -37.75 41.97 26.95
N ALA A 408 -38.63 41.58 27.89
CA ALA A 408 -40.09 41.48 27.66
C ALA A 408 -40.92 42.47 28.48
N ASN A 409 -40.33 43.54 29.07
CA ASN A 409 -41.07 44.64 29.68
C ASN A 409 -40.77 45.99 29.01
#